data_e51822d36316ffde82d3fef3ea8910d3
#
_entry.id   e51822d36316ffde82d3fef3ea8910d3
#
_cell.length_a   1.000
_cell.length_b   1.000
_cell.length_c   1.000
_cell.angle_alpha   90.00
_cell.angle_beta   90.00
_cell.angle_gamma   90.00
#
_symmetry.space_group_name_H-M   'P 1'
#
loop_
_entity.id
_entity.type
_entity.pdbx_description
1 polymer ?
#
loop_
_entity_poly.entity_id
_entity_poly.type
_entity_poly.pdbx_seq_one_letter_code
_entity_poly.pdbx_strand_id
1 'polypeptide(L)'
;QNALLESARYAYAYLFYANSPLNQRVLDNRQMQVTDYYNYAVQTFVNDNFKRYSNAEIEANRANGQAKVGDWTVKSDLSQMHLPQNKALPDELIAATQLRFQGLRNVAQRDGLGAELVAVVNQDKAAELKQDFSEMNASPATVLIRFKGNALDEVLNTQELVIQGFDPFSHDQVVVNQQQVPLAANFTGAYGVWLANSGFAKQSLRTLFGREGGIEQAHVFLMQPYDPNRRVLLMVHGLASSPEA
;
A
#
# COMPACT_ATOMS: atom_id res chain seq x y z
N GLN A 1 6.82 -16.52 11.62
CA GLN A 1 6.01 -15.32 11.93
C GLN A 1 6.42 -14.66 13.25
N ASN A 2 6.63 -15.41 14.34
CA ASN A 2 7.06 -14.84 15.63
C ASN A 2 8.36 -14.03 15.49
N ALA A 3 9.37 -14.56 14.81
CA ALA A 3 10.64 -13.86 14.61
C ALA A 3 10.50 -12.54 13.82
N LEU A 4 9.58 -12.47 12.85
CA LEU A 4 9.29 -11.23 12.11
C LEU A 4 8.65 -10.18 13.02
N LEU A 5 7.67 -10.58 13.84
CA LEU A 5 7.02 -9.66 14.79
C LEU A 5 7.98 -9.21 15.89
N GLU A 6 8.84 -10.08 16.38
CA GLU A 6 9.90 -9.69 17.31
C GLU A 6 10.87 -8.70 16.68
N SER A 7 11.34 -8.98 15.46
CA SER A 7 12.21 -8.05 14.74
C SER A 7 11.56 -6.68 14.55
N ALA A 8 10.29 -6.65 14.13
CA ALA A 8 9.54 -5.42 14.00
C ALA A 8 9.37 -4.70 15.35
N ARG A 9 9.11 -5.44 16.45
CA ARG A 9 8.96 -4.87 17.79
C ARG A 9 10.25 -4.23 18.30
N TYR A 10 11.38 -4.90 18.15
CA TYR A 10 12.68 -4.34 18.55
C TYR A 10 13.04 -3.10 17.73
N ALA A 11 12.79 -3.14 16.42
CA ALA A 11 13.00 -1.99 15.54
C ALA A 11 12.08 -0.82 15.93
N TYR A 12 10.79 -1.09 16.16
CA TYR A 12 9.82 -0.09 16.61
C TYR A 12 10.20 0.52 17.97
N ALA A 13 10.60 -0.31 18.94
CA ALA A 13 11.07 0.16 20.24
C ALA A 13 12.31 1.05 20.12
N TYR A 14 13.27 0.67 19.27
CA TYR A 14 14.46 1.48 19.01
C TYR A 14 14.10 2.81 18.36
N LEU A 15 13.24 2.81 17.35
CA LEU A 15 12.87 4.02 16.61
C LEU A 15 12.11 5.04 17.49
N PHE A 16 11.23 4.58 18.37
CA PHE A 16 10.26 5.45 19.01
C PHE A 16 10.39 5.57 20.53
N TYR A 17 11.05 4.64 21.20
CA TYR A 17 11.11 4.60 22.66
C TYR A 17 12.54 4.60 23.24
N ALA A 18 13.58 4.46 22.42
CA ALA A 18 14.94 4.62 22.92
C ALA A 18 15.24 6.07 23.31
N ASN A 19 16.14 6.26 24.27
CA ASN A 19 16.41 7.52 24.99
C ASN A 19 16.89 8.70 24.14
N SER A 20 17.11 8.54 22.84
CA SER A 20 17.52 9.63 21.95
C SER A 20 16.39 9.94 20.97
N PRO A 21 15.85 11.18 20.95
CA PRO A 21 14.82 11.58 20.01
C PRO A 21 15.28 11.45 18.56
N LEU A 22 14.34 11.17 17.64
CA LEU A 22 14.63 11.02 16.20
C LEU A 22 15.40 12.20 15.61
N ASN A 23 15.07 13.43 16.00
CA ASN A 23 15.73 14.65 15.53
C ASN A 23 17.23 14.75 15.91
N GLN A 24 17.66 14.05 16.95
CA GLN A 24 19.07 13.97 17.35
C GLN A 24 19.83 12.87 16.61
N ARG A 25 19.14 12.01 15.88
CA ARG A 25 19.70 10.86 15.15
C ARG A 25 19.73 11.06 13.63
N VAL A 26 19.40 12.25 13.13
CA VAL A 26 19.30 12.54 11.69
C VAL A 26 20.55 12.16 10.90
N LEU A 27 21.71 12.08 11.55
CA LEU A 27 22.98 11.64 10.97
C LEU A 27 23.38 10.21 11.36
N ASP A 28 22.50 9.46 12.04
CA ASP A 28 22.79 8.08 12.44
C ASP A 28 22.33 7.11 11.33
N ASN A 29 23.28 6.56 10.59
CA ASN A 29 23.01 5.51 9.57
C ASN A 29 22.24 4.31 10.13
N ARG A 30 22.32 4.06 11.43
CA ARG A 30 21.56 3.00 12.10
C ARG A 30 20.06 3.23 12.08
N GLN A 31 19.61 4.49 12.12
CA GLN A 31 18.18 4.79 12.06
C GLN A 31 17.57 4.36 10.73
N MET A 32 18.23 4.66 9.61
CA MET A 32 17.79 4.22 8.29
C MET A 32 17.75 2.69 8.23
N GLN A 33 18.82 2.04 8.64
CA GLN A 33 18.91 0.58 8.65
C GLN A 33 17.83 -0.07 9.54
N VAL A 34 17.53 0.48 10.70
CA VAL A 34 16.48 -0.03 11.59
C VAL A 34 15.09 0.21 11.01
N THR A 35 14.87 1.33 10.33
CA THR A 35 13.63 1.58 9.58
C THR A 35 13.45 0.55 8.46
N ASP A 36 14.50 0.22 7.72
CA ASP A 36 14.48 -0.81 6.68
C ASP A 36 14.15 -2.19 7.25
N TYR A 37 14.73 -2.55 8.39
CA TYR A 37 14.41 -3.80 9.09
C TYR A 37 12.95 -3.85 9.54
N TYR A 38 12.44 -2.75 10.09
CA TYR A 38 11.04 -2.65 10.47
C TYR A 38 10.12 -2.80 9.25
N ASN A 39 10.36 -2.02 8.20
CA ASN A 39 9.57 -2.05 6.98
C ASN A 39 9.56 -3.44 6.34
N TYR A 40 10.72 -4.07 6.24
CA TYR A 40 10.85 -5.44 5.72
C TYR A 40 10.09 -6.47 6.55
N ALA A 41 10.23 -6.43 7.88
CA ALA A 41 9.57 -7.36 8.77
C ALA A 41 8.04 -7.20 8.71
N VAL A 42 7.53 -5.96 8.71
CA VAL A 42 6.10 -5.65 8.56
C VAL A 42 5.58 -6.13 7.20
N GLN A 43 6.29 -5.80 6.10
CA GLN A 43 5.91 -6.19 4.76
C GLN A 43 5.80 -7.72 4.63
N THR A 44 6.81 -8.44 5.10
CA THR A 44 6.85 -9.90 5.01
C THR A 44 5.73 -10.52 5.84
N PHE A 45 5.56 -10.04 7.07
CA PHE A 45 4.50 -10.53 7.96
C PHE A 45 3.11 -10.31 7.36
N VAL A 46 2.82 -9.10 6.89
CA VAL A 46 1.50 -8.76 6.34
C VAL A 46 1.22 -9.54 5.07
N ASN A 47 2.17 -9.61 4.15
CA ASN A 47 2.02 -10.33 2.88
C ASN A 47 1.82 -11.83 3.09
N ASP A 48 2.57 -12.46 4.00
CA ASP A 48 2.46 -13.89 4.31
C ASP A 48 1.11 -14.22 4.98
N ASN A 49 0.64 -13.34 5.87
CA ASN A 49 -0.66 -13.56 6.52
C ASN A 49 -1.82 -13.31 5.55
N PHE A 50 -1.73 -12.30 4.70
CA PHE A 50 -2.75 -12.04 3.70
C PHE A 50 -2.91 -13.22 2.71
N LYS A 51 -1.81 -13.87 2.33
CA LYS A 51 -1.85 -15.07 1.49
C LYS A 51 -2.38 -16.31 2.22
N ARG A 52 -2.27 -16.34 3.54
CA ARG A 52 -2.67 -17.51 4.36
C ARG A 52 -4.16 -17.54 4.67
N TYR A 53 -4.77 -16.40 4.91
CA TYR A 53 -6.16 -16.26 5.33
C TYR A 53 -7.02 -15.72 4.18
N SER A 54 -8.22 -16.27 4.03
CA SER A 54 -9.22 -15.72 3.11
C SER A 54 -9.72 -14.35 3.60
N ASN A 55 -10.23 -13.52 2.68
CA ASN A 55 -10.83 -12.24 3.03
C ASN A 55 -11.98 -12.40 4.06
N ALA A 56 -12.77 -13.47 3.95
CA ALA A 56 -13.83 -13.76 4.90
C ALA A 56 -13.30 -14.01 6.33
N GLU A 57 -12.18 -14.73 6.47
CA GLU A 57 -11.53 -14.93 7.78
C GLU A 57 -10.93 -13.65 8.34
N ILE A 58 -10.33 -12.81 7.48
CA ILE A 58 -9.80 -11.51 7.88
C ILE A 58 -10.93 -10.60 8.36
N GLU A 59 -12.04 -10.55 7.64
CA GLU A 59 -13.23 -9.76 8.03
C GLU A 59 -13.86 -10.27 9.33
N ALA A 60 -13.99 -11.59 9.49
CA ALA A 60 -14.50 -12.18 10.73
C ALA A 60 -13.60 -11.83 11.93
N ASN A 61 -12.30 -11.89 11.78
CA ASN A 61 -11.34 -11.50 12.81
C ASN A 61 -11.43 -10.00 13.16
N ARG A 62 -11.64 -9.15 12.15
CA ARG A 62 -11.87 -7.70 12.36
C ARG A 62 -13.19 -7.46 13.11
N ALA A 63 -14.26 -8.14 12.73
CA ALA A 63 -15.56 -8.03 13.40
C ALA A 63 -15.48 -8.48 14.87
N ASN A 64 -14.69 -9.51 15.16
CA ASN A 64 -14.40 -9.96 16.53
C ASN A 64 -13.46 -9.03 17.31
N GLY A 65 -12.91 -8.01 16.65
CA GLY A 65 -12.01 -7.00 17.24
C GLY A 65 -10.57 -7.46 17.44
N GLN A 66 -10.26 -8.74 17.30
CA GLN A 66 -8.90 -9.27 17.45
C GLN A 66 -8.75 -10.68 16.87
N ALA A 67 -7.52 -11.02 16.50
CA ALA A 67 -7.09 -12.35 16.08
C ALA A 67 -5.90 -12.83 16.89
N LYS A 68 -5.63 -14.14 16.89
CA LYS A 68 -4.40 -14.73 17.42
C LYS A 68 -3.50 -15.19 16.27
N VAL A 69 -2.22 -14.78 16.33
CA VAL A 69 -1.18 -15.24 15.41
C VAL A 69 0.01 -15.71 16.26
N GLY A 70 0.10 -17.03 16.48
CA GLY A 70 1.00 -17.58 17.48
C GLY A 70 0.65 -17.04 18.87
N ASP A 71 1.63 -16.47 19.56
CA ASP A 71 1.46 -15.88 20.90
C ASP A 71 0.91 -14.45 20.85
N TRP A 72 0.82 -13.85 19.66
CA TRP A 72 0.43 -12.45 19.48
C TRP A 72 -1.08 -12.26 19.40
N THR A 73 -1.56 -11.22 20.06
CA THR A 73 -2.91 -10.68 19.88
C THR A 73 -2.85 -9.56 18.87
N VAL A 74 -3.51 -9.74 17.75
CA VAL A 74 -3.49 -8.84 16.59
C VAL A 74 -4.84 -8.14 16.44
N LYS A 75 -4.84 -6.83 16.40
CA LYS A 75 -5.97 -6.00 16.00
C LYS A 75 -5.69 -5.39 14.63
N SER A 76 -6.73 -5.05 13.88
CA SER A 76 -6.60 -4.40 12.57
C SER A 76 -7.43 -3.14 12.52
N ASP A 77 -6.81 -2.04 12.10
CA ASP A 77 -7.45 -0.76 11.82
C ASP A 77 -7.13 -0.35 10.38
N LEU A 78 -8.11 -0.50 9.50
CA LEU A 78 -8.01 -0.15 8.08
C LEU A 78 -8.88 1.06 7.73
N SER A 79 -9.31 1.84 8.72
CA SER A 79 -10.19 3.00 8.54
C SER A 79 -9.57 4.12 7.69
N GLN A 80 -8.24 4.15 7.61
CA GLN A 80 -7.49 5.12 6.81
C GLN A 80 -7.09 4.59 5.42
N MET A 81 -7.55 3.39 5.05
CA MET A 81 -7.38 2.86 3.69
C MET A 81 -8.55 3.25 2.81
N HIS A 82 -8.23 3.61 1.58
CA HIS A 82 -9.22 3.83 0.54
C HIS A 82 -8.87 2.95 -0.66
N LEU A 83 -9.69 1.95 -0.92
CA LEU A 83 -9.49 1.01 -2.01
C LEU A 83 -10.48 1.28 -3.16
N PRO A 84 -10.12 0.89 -4.41
CA PRO A 84 -11.03 0.98 -5.54
C PRO A 84 -12.37 0.31 -5.24
N GLN A 85 -13.45 0.87 -5.81
CA GLN A 85 -14.83 0.39 -5.63
C GLN A 85 -15.28 0.34 -4.15
N ASN A 86 -14.66 1.13 -3.27
CA ASN A 86 -14.93 1.15 -1.82
C ASN A 86 -14.87 -0.23 -1.16
N LYS A 87 -14.00 -1.12 -1.65
CA LYS A 87 -13.78 -2.43 -1.05
C LYS A 87 -13.17 -2.30 0.34
N ALA A 88 -13.61 -3.15 1.26
CA ALA A 88 -13.08 -3.20 2.63
C ALA A 88 -11.70 -3.85 2.70
N LEU A 89 -11.43 -4.81 1.82
CA LEU A 89 -10.16 -5.53 1.67
C LEU A 89 -9.82 -5.68 0.19
N PRO A 90 -8.52 -5.70 -0.18
CA PRO A 90 -8.11 -6.03 -1.54
C PRO A 90 -8.31 -7.53 -1.81
N ASP A 91 -8.36 -7.90 -3.09
CA ASP A 91 -8.36 -9.31 -3.50
C ASP A 91 -6.94 -9.89 -3.54
N GLU A 92 -5.94 -9.03 -3.81
CA GLU A 92 -4.53 -9.38 -3.80
C GLU A 92 -3.71 -8.25 -3.14
N LEU A 93 -2.65 -8.64 -2.44
CA LEU A 93 -1.72 -7.72 -1.81
C LEU A 93 -0.30 -8.08 -2.25
N ILE A 94 0.38 -7.13 -2.91
CA ILE A 94 1.70 -7.34 -3.51
C ILE A 94 2.71 -6.44 -2.81
N ALA A 95 3.82 -7.00 -2.38
CA ALA A 95 4.94 -6.22 -1.85
C ALA A 95 5.58 -5.38 -2.97
N ALA A 96 5.58 -4.06 -2.85
CA ALA A 96 6.09 -3.17 -3.88
C ALA A 96 7.58 -3.40 -4.17
N THR A 97 8.35 -3.82 -3.17
CA THR A 97 9.77 -4.16 -3.31
C THR A 97 10.04 -5.38 -4.21
N GLN A 98 9.04 -6.22 -4.46
CA GLN A 98 9.13 -7.38 -5.35
C GLN A 98 8.83 -7.04 -6.81
N LEU A 99 8.29 -5.85 -7.07
CA LEU A 99 7.92 -5.42 -8.41
C LEU A 99 9.13 -4.90 -9.18
N ARG A 100 9.18 -5.23 -10.46
CA ARG A 100 10.18 -4.73 -11.41
C ARG A 100 9.47 -4.40 -12.72
N PHE A 101 9.54 -3.15 -13.14
CA PHE A 101 8.92 -2.68 -14.35
C PHE A 101 9.97 -2.30 -15.38
N GLN A 102 9.80 -2.73 -16.62
CA GLN A 102 10.60 -2.29 -17.75
C GLN A 102 9.85 -1.17 -18.49
N GLY A 103 10.56 -0.11 -18.84
CA GLY A 103 10.00 0.99 -19.63
C GLY A 103 9.44 2.17 -18.83
N LEU A 104 9.23 2.05 -17.51
CA LEU A 104 8.90 3.19 -16.69
C LEU A 104 10.13 4.06 -16.45
N ARG A 105 10.07 5.32 -16.89
CA ARG A 105 11.20 6.27 -16.81
C ARG A 105 11.26 6.99 -15.47
N ASN A 106 10.12 7.23 -14.87
CA ASN A 106 10.00 7.97 -13.63
C ASN A 106 9.55 7.04 -12.50
N VAL A 107 10.14 7.21 -11.33
CA VAL A 107 9.79 6.49 -10.11
C VAL A 107 9.22 7.51 -9.13
N ALA A 108 7.98 7.31 -8.73
CA ALA A 108 7.30 8.10 -7.70
C ALA A 108 7.22 7.25 -6.43
N GLN A 109 8.08 7.55 -5.47
CA GLN A 109 8.18 6.90 -4.17
C GLN A 109 8.37 7.96 -3.09
N ARG A 110 8.04 7.60 -1.87
CA ARG A 110 8.30 8.40 -0.67
C ARG A 110 8.94 7.50 0.38
N ASP A 111 10.13 7.86 0.80
CA ASP A 111 10.82 7.18 1.89
C ASP A 111 10.12 7.45 3.21
N GLY A 112 10.05 6.45 4.08
CA GLY A 112 9.39 6.60 5.37
C GLY A 112 9.20 5.30 6.11
N LEU A 113 8.29 5.34 7.07
CA LEU A 113 7.92 4.20 7.90
C LEU A 113 6.77 3.44 7.26
N GLY A 114 6.86 2.11 7.28
CA GLY A 114 5.79 1.19 6.89
C GLY A 114 6.11 0.34 5.68
N ALA A 115 5.35 -0.74 5.55
CA ALA A 115 5.42 -1.64 4.41
C ALA A 115 4.76 -1.01 3.19
N GLU A 116 5.50 -0.89 2.10
CA GLU A 116 5.01 -0.44 0.81
C GLU A 116 4.36 -1.62 0.07
N LEU A 117 3.05 -1.53 -0.11
CA LEU A 117 2.26 -2.58 -0.73
C LEU A 117 1.44 -2.02 -1.90
N VAL A 118 1.08 -2.90 -2.82
CA VAL A 118 0.09 -2.64 -3.86
C VAL A 118 -1.13 -3.48 -3.55
N ALA A 119 -2.23 -2.84 -3.29
CA ALA A 119 -3.53 -3.46 -3.10
C ALA A 119 -4.25 -3.57 -4.45
N VAL A 120 -4.60 -4.79 -4.86
CA VAL A 120 -5.30 -5.06 -6.12
C VAL A 120 -6.72 -5.49 -5.81
N VAL A 121 -7.68 -4.88 -6.52
CA VAL A 121 -9.10 -5.22 -6.44
C VAL A 121 -9.54 -5.79 -7.79
N ASN A 122 -10.14 -6.96 -7.79
CA ASN A 122 -10.70 -7.53 -9.01
C ASN A 122 -11.95 -6.74 -9.43
N GLN A 123 -11.90 -6.21 -10.65
CA GLN A 123 -12.99 -5.41 -11.18
C GLN A 123 -14.16 -6.30 -11.61
N ASP A 124 -15.36 -5.91 -11.22
CA ASP A 124 -16.57 -6.45 -11.78
C ASP A 124 -16.81 -5.79 -13.14
N LYS A 125 -16.45 -6.51 -14.22
CA LYS A 125 -16.62 -6.03 -15.61
C LYS A 125 -18.06 -5.63 -15.92
N ALA A 126 -19.04 -6.25 -15.30
CA ALA A 126 -20.45 -5.94 -15.53
C ALA A 126 -20.87 -4.62 -14.87
N ALA A 127 -20.23 -4.25 -13.76
CA ALA A 127 -20.42 -2.96 -13.12
C ALA A 127 -19.66 -1.85 -13.86
N GLU A 128 -18.48 -2.13 -14.38
CA GLU A 128 -17.62 -1.22 -15.13
C GLU A 128 -18.28 -0.72 -16.43
N LEU A 129 -18.93 -1.62 -17.16
CA LEU A 129 -19.67 -1.29 -18.40
C LEU A 129 -20.86 -0.33 -18.21
N LYS A 130 -21.27 -0.07 -16.97
CA LYS A 130 -22.37 0.83 -16.64
C LYS A 130 -21.89 2.24 -16.22
N GLN A 131 -20.58 2.47 -16.15
CA GLN A 131 -20.00 3.73 -15.74
C GLN A 131 -19.27 4.37 -16.90
N ASP A 132 -19.33 5.70 -16.98
CA ASP A 132 -18.60 6.50 -17.96
C ASP A 132 -17.10 6.59 -17.67
N PHE A 133 -16.66 6.00 -16.57
CA PHE A 133 -15.25 5.97 -16.14
C PHE A 133 -14.90 4.65 -15.44
N SER A 134 -13.63 4.31 -15.45
CA SER A 134 -13.08 3.19 -14.69
C SER A 134 -12.09 3.69 -13.65
N GLU A 135 -12.06 3.06 -12.50
CA GLU A 135 -10.99 3.25 -11.52
C GLU A 135 -9.83 2.29 -11.83
N MET A 136 -8.61 2.73 -11.54
CA MET A 136 -7.49 1.80 -11.49
C MET A 136 -7.78 0.69 -10.47
N ASN A 137 -7.60 -0.56 -10.88
CA ASN A 137 -7.82 -1.71 -9.99
C ASN A 137 -6.66 -1.98 -9.02
N ALA A 138 -5.61 -1.17 -9.05
CA ALA A 138 -4.46 -1.25 -8.16
C ALA A 138 -4.24 0.10 -7.48
N SER A 139 -4.07 0.08 -6.16
CA SER A 139 -3.79 1.27 -5.35
C SER A 139 -2.55 1.05 -4.47
N PRO A 140 -1.74 2.08 -4.25
CA PRO A 140 -0.69 1.99 -3.25
C PRO A 140 -1.31 1.91 -1.87
N ALA A 141 -0.70 1.12 -1.00
CA ALA A 141 -1.09 1.00 0.40
C ALA A 141 0.15 0.97 1.28
N THR A 142 0.08 1.64 2.42
CA THR A 142 1.14 1.59 3.43
C THR A 142 0.59 0.95 4.69
N VAL A 143 1.30 -0.05 5.20
CA VAL A 143 0.88 -0.76 6.41
C VAL A 143 1.92 -0.61 7.51
N LEU A 144 1.44 -0.26 8.70
CA LEU A 144 2.23 -0.21 9.93
C LEU A 144 1.80 -1.29 10.90
N ILE A 145 2.73 -1.72 11.75
CA ILE A 145 2.45 -2.47 12.98
C ILE A 145 2.83 -1.61 14.17
N ARG A 146 1.84 -1.29 15.01
CA ARG A 146 2.08 -0.62 16.29
C ARG A 146 2.03 -1.63 17.41
N PHE A 147 3.01 -1.62 18.27
CA PHE A 147 3.07 -2.45 19.46
C PHE A 147 2.51 -1.68 20.65
N LYS A 148 1.73 -2.37 21.49
CA LYS A 148 1.11 -1.79 22.68
C LYS A 148 2.19 -1.47 23.72
N GLY A 149 2.12 -0.28 24.29
CA GLY A 149 2.99 0.20 25.36
C GLY A 149 3.26 1.70 25.24
N ASN A 150 3.53 2.35 26.37
CA ASN A 150 3.84 3.78 26.47
C ASN A 150 5.29 4.03 26.91
N ALA A 151 6.01 2.96 27.29
CA ALA A 151 7.40 2.98 27.68
C ALA A 151 8.19 1.88 26.98
N LEU A 152 9.52 2.00 26.95
CA LEU A 152 10.40 1.08 26.26
C LEU A 152 10.23 -0.38 26.73
N ASP A 153 10.19 -0.58 28.05
CA ASP A 153 10.04 -1.89 28.67
C ASP A 153 8.65 -2.51 28.36
N GLU A 154 7.59 -1.71 28.36
CA GLU A 154 6.24 -2.17 27.97
C GLU A 154 6.21 -2.63 26.53
N VAL A 155 6.77 -1.85 25.60
CA VAL A 155 6.84 -2.20 24.18
C VAL A 155 7.69 -3.46 23.95
N LEU A 156 8.80 -3.61 24.64
CA LEU A 156 9.67 -4.77 24.51
C LEU A 156 9.06 -6.08 25.05
N ASN A 157 8.11 -5.99 25.98
CA ASN A 157 7.48 -7.16 26.61
C ASN A 157 6.06 -7.44 26.15
N THR A 158 5.47 -6.58 25.27
CA THR A 158 4.10 -6.79 24.79
C THR A 158 4.00 -7.92 23.77
N GLN A 159 2.86 -8.59 23.76
CA GLN A 159 2.41 -9.49 22.70
C GLN A 159 1.10 -8.99 22.06
N GLU A 160 0.80 -7.72 22.23
CA GLU A 160 -0.35 -7.07 21.60
C GLU A 160 0.11 -6.06 20.54
N LEU A 161 -0.50 -6.14 19.38
CA LEU A 161 -0.19 -5.23 18.27
C LEU A 161 -1.45 -4.80 17.50
N VAL A 162 -1.32 -3.68 16.78
CA VAL A 162 -2.33 -3.18 15.86
C VAL A 162 -1.70 -3.06 14.48
N ILE A 163 -2.31 -3.70 13.48
CA ILE A 163 -2.00 -3.49 12.06
C ILE A 163 -2.82 -2.30 11.60
N GLN A 164 -2.17 -1.26 11.09
CA GLN A 164 -2.83 -0.07 10.55
C GLN A 164 -2.55 0.06 9.07
N GLY A 165 -3.60 0.20 8.27
CA GLY A 165 -3.50 0.45 6.83
C GLY A 165 -3.80 1.92 6.51
N PHE A 166 -3.02 2.49 5.58
CA PHE A 166 -3.14 3.88 5.13
C PHE A 166 -3.19 3.96 3.61
N ASP A 167 -4.02 4.87 3.11
CA ASP A 167 -3.93 5.37 1.76
C ASP A 167 -2.85 6.48 1.70
N PRO A 168 -1.70 6.24 1.06
CA PRO A 168 -0.60 7.19 1.04
C PRO A 168 -0.87 8.43 0.15
N PHE A 169 -1.93 8.45 -0.65
CA PHE A 169 -2.39 9.65 -1.34
C PHE A 169 -3.05 10.65 -0.39
N SER A 170 -3.70 10.15 0.65
CA SER A 170 -4.41 10.96 1.64
C SER A 170 -3.61 11.19 2.90
N HIS A 171 -2.60 10.35 3.16
CA HIS A 171 -1.78 10.37 4.37
C HIS A 171 -0.29 10.35 3.99
N ASP A 172 0.40 11.45 4.24
CA ASP A 172 1.84 11.56 3.99
C ASP A 172 2.69 11.26 5.22
N GLN A 173 2.11 11.36 6.41
CA GLN A 173 2.78 11.14 7.68
C GLN A 173 1.83 10.60 8.74
N VAL A 174 2.41 10.06 9.80
CA VAL A 174 1.70 9.49 10.94
C VAL A 174 2.36 9.93 12.25
N VAL A 175 1.57 10.04 13.30
CA VAL A 175 2.10 10.29 14.65
C VAL A 175 2.33 8.97 15.37
N VAL A 176 3.57 8.71 15.78
CA VAL A 176 3.98 7.57 16.62
C VAL A 176 4.72 8.11 17.83
N ASN A 177 4.27 7.77 19.02
CA ASN A 177 4.86 8.25 20.28
C ASN A 177 5.19 9.78 20.25
N GLN A 178 4.18 10.59 19.90
CA GLN A 178 4.26 12.07 19.81
C GLN A 178 5.25 12.60 18.73
N GLN A 179 5.78 11.74 17.86
CA GLN A 179 6.67 12.11 16.78
C GLN A 179 5.95 12.01 15.44
N GLN A 180 6.03 13.03 14.61
CA GLN A 180 5.56 12.97 13.22
C GLN A 180 6.60 12.23 12.37
N VAL A 181 6.14 11.20 11.67
CA VAL A 181 7.00 10.32 10.87
C VAL A 181 6.41 10.22 9.47
N PRO A 182 7.19 10.43 8.40
CA PRO A 182 6.72 10.24 7.05
C PRO A 182 6.33 8.78 6.83
N LEU A 183 5.23 8.55 6.11
CA LEU A 183 4.81 7.23 5.65
C LEU A 183 5.54 6.87 4.36
N ALA A 184 6.10 5.67 4.30
CA ALA A 184 6.63 5.12 3.06
C ALA A 184 5.51 4.96 2.02
N ALA A 185 5.81 5.17 0.74
CA ALA A 185 4.83 4.97 -0.33
C ALA A 185 5.49 4.63 -1.65
N ASN A 186 4.86 3.75 -2.41
CA ASN A 186 5.28 3.39 -3.76
C ASN A 186 4.13 3.54 -4.76
N PHE A 187 4.02 4.73 -5.33
CA PHE A 187 2.98 5.05 -6.32
C PHE A 187 3.26 4.39 -7.67
N THR A 188 4.52 4.29 -8.05
CA THR A 188 4.95 3.62 -9.29
C THR A 188 4.57 2.14 -9.29
N GLY A 189 4.64 1.46 -8.14
CA GLY A 189 4.25 0.06 -8.01
C GLY A 189 2.80 -0.17 -8.40
N ALA A 190 1.88 0.63 -7.86
CA ALA A 190 0.45 0.52 -8.16
C ALA A 190 0.15 0.83 -9.63
N TYR A 191 0.72 1.92 -10.15
CA TYR A 191 0.56 2.28 -11.55
C TYR A 191 1.09 1.20 -12.50
N GLY A 192 2.26 0.64 -12.22
CA GLY A 192 2.86 -0.41 -13.04
C GLY A 192 2.06 -1.72 -13.04
N VAL A 193 1.49 -2.11 -11.90
CA VAL A 193 0.60 -3.28 -11.81
C VAL A 193 -0.68 -3.07 -12.62
N TRP A 194 -1.31 -1.91 -12.47
CA TRP A 194 -2.48 -1.56 -13.27
C TRP A 194 -2.16 -1.58 -14.77
N LEU A 195 -1.07 -0.94 -15.18
CA LEU A 195 -0.65 -0.86 -16.57
C LEU A 195 -0.40 -2.25 -17.17
N ALA A 196 0.28 -3.14 -16.43
CA ALA A 196 0.54 -4.50 -16.86
C ALA A 196 -0.76 -5.30 -17.09
N ASN A 197 -1.80 -5.01 -16.31
CA ASN A 197 -3.11 -5.68 -16.38
C ASN A 197 -4.10 -5.03 -17.35
N SER A 198 -3.91 -3.76 -17.70
CA SER A 198 -4.86 -2.99 -18.53
C SER A 198 -4.91 -3.40 -20.01
N GLY A 199 -3.87 -4.07 -20.50
CA GLY A 199 -3.77 -4.44 -21.92
C GLY A 199 -3.42 -3.27 -22.87
N PHE A 200 -3.23 -2.04 -22.37
CA PHE A 200 -2.89 -0.86 -23.18
C PHE A 200 -1.62 -1.05 -24.01
N ALA A 201 -0.59 -1.68 -23.47
CA ALA A 201 0.64 -1.94 -24.22
C ALA A 201 0.39 -2.76 -25.51
N LYS A 202 -0.56 -3.71 -25.49
CA LYS A 202 -0.96 -4.49 -26.68
C LYS A 202 -1.76 -3.63 -27.66
N GLN A 203 -2.57 -2.70 -27.17
CA GLN A 203 -3.41 -1.82 -27.97
C GLN A 203 -2.57 -0.76 -28.68
N SER A 204 -1.62 -0.12 -28.01
CA SER A 204 -0.67 0.83 -28.59
C SER A 204 0.13 0.23 -29.75
N LEU A 205 0.60 -1.00 -29.60
CA LEU A 205 1.29 -1.73 -30.66
C LEU A 205 0.38 -2.02 -31.85
N ARG A 206 -0.89 -2.40 -31.64
CA ARG A 206 -1.85 -2.64 -32.72
C ARG A 206 -2.14 -1.38 -33.53
N THR A 207 -2.28 -0.24 -32.84
CA THR A 207 -2.51 1.08 -33.48
C THR A 207 -1.31 1.50 -34.32
N LEU A 208 -0.07 1.30 -33.84
CA LEU A 208 1.16 1.60 -34.58
C LEU A 208 1.32 0.76 -35.84
N PHE A 209 0.83 -0.48 -35.85
CA PHE A 209 0.91 -1.37 -37.02
C PHE A 209 -0.30 -1.29 -37.96
N GLY A 210 -1.15 -0.27 -37.82
CA GLY A 210 -2.28 -0.02 -38.72
C GLY A 210 -3.32 -1.15 -38.80
N ARG A 211 -3.33 -2.05 -37.82
CA ARG A 211 -4.39 -3.05 -37.70
C ARG A 211 -5.60 -2.39 -37.04
N GLU A 212 -6.47 -1.83 -37.88
CA GLU A 212 -7.77 -1.27 -37.54
C GLU A 212 -8.68 -2.34 -36.93
N GLY A 213 -8.53 -2.58 -35.67
CA GLY A 213 -9.59 -3.15 -34.85
C GLY A 213 -10.15 -2.00 -34.04
N GLY A 214 -11.26 -1.45 -34.45
CA GLY A 214 -12.04 -0.34 -33.94
C GLY A 214 -11.44 0.53 -32.83
N ILE A 215 -11.56 1.83 -33.00
CA ILE A 215 -11.36 2.76 -31.87
C ILE A 215 -12.32 2.29 -30.78
N GLU A 216 -11.78 1.64 -29.76
CA GLU A 216 -12.54 1.35 -28.56
C GLU A 216 -13.05 2.69 -28.00
N GLN A 217 -14.23 2.68 -27.43
CA GLN A 217 -14.92 3.89 -26.99
C GLN A 217 -13.99 4.74 -26.13
N ALA A 218 -14.05 6.07 -26.30
CA ALA A 218 -13.35 7.00 -25.44
C ALA A 218 -13.66 6.67 -23.98
N HIS A 219 -12.63 6.53 -23.17
CA HIS A 219 -12.76 6.09 -21.79
C HIS A 219 -11.96 6.98 -20.84
N VAL A 220 -12.51 7.24 -19.66
CA VAL A 220 -11.86 8.01 -18.60
C VAL A 220 -11.38 7.06 -17.52
N PHE A 221 -10.10 7.17 -17.14
CA PHE A 221 -9.52 6.39 -16.06
C PHE A 221 -9.21 7.27 -14.87
N LEU A 222 -9.69 6.86 -13.70
CA LEU A 222 -9.29 7.46 -12.43
C LEU A 222 -8.06 6.74 -11.90
N MET A 223 -6.95 7.47 -11.79
CA MET A 223 -5.67 6.95 -11.27
C MET A 223 -5.66 6.77 -9.76
N GLN A 224 -6.71 7.24 -9.08
CA GLN A 224 -6.93 7.08 -7.64
C GLN A 224 -8.39 6.70 -7.43
N PRO A 225 -8.74 6.04 -6.33
CA PRO A 225 -10.12 5.75 -5.99
C PRO A 225 -10.98 7.02 -5.99
N TYR A 226 -12.22 6.91 -6.43
CA TYR A 226 -13.14 8.05 -6.53
C TYR A 226 -13.36 8.70 -5.17
N ASP A 227 -13.18 10.03 -5.13
CA ASP A 227 -13.45 10.87 -3.97
C ASP A 227 -14.12 12.16 -4.45
N PRO A 228 -15.38 12.43 -4.05
CA PRO A 228 -16.13 13.60 -4.50
C PRO A 228 -15.53 14.94 -4.03
N ASN A 229 -14.68 14.93 -3.01
CA ASN A 229 -14.06 16.13 -2.46
C ASN A 229 -12.68 16.42 -3.05
N ARG A 230 -12.19 15.57 -3.95
CA ARG A 230 -10.86 15.71 -4.55
C ARG A 230 -10.88 16.65 -5.74
N ARG A 231 -9.82 17.46 -5.88
CA ARG A 231 -9.60 18.23 -7.10
C ARG A 231 -9.11 17.29 -8.20
N VAL A 232 -9.73 17.35 -9.37
CA VAL A 232 -9.43 16.48 -10.51
C VAL A 232 -8.55 17.22 -11.51
N LEU A 233 -7.46 16.56 -11.95
CA LEU A 233 -6.66 16.95 -13.10
C LEU A 233 -6.99 16.02 -14.26
N LEU A 234 -7.58 16.56 -15.32
CA LEU A 234 -7.85 15.80 -16.54
C LEU A 234 -6.63 15.86 -17.46
N MET A 235 -6.06 14.70 -17.77
CA MET A 235 -4.97 14.56 -18.74
C MET A 235 -5.53 13.94 -20.03
N VAL A 236 -5.32 14.61 -21.17
CA VAL A 236 -5.77 14.13 -22.49
C VAL A 236 -4.52 13.84 -23.32
N HIS A 237 -4.35 12.57 -23.72
CA HIS A 237 -3.21 12.18 -24.56
C HIS A 237 -3.40 12.58 -26.04
N GLY A 238 -2.29 12.75 -26.77
CA GLY A 238 -2.31 13.12 -28.19
C GLY A 238 -2.66 11.94 -29.12
N LEU A 239 -2.84 12.26 -30.41
CA LEU A 239 -3.31 11.31 -31.44
C LEU A 239 -2.44 10.05 -31.60
N ALA A 240 -1.14 10.14 -31.39
CA ALA A 240 -0.19 9.01 -31.50
C ALA A 240 0.42 8.64 -30.14
N SER A 241 -0.28 8.90 -29.07
CA SER A 241 0.14 8.68 -27.69
C SER A 241 -0.87 7.78 -27.00
N SER A 242 -0.47 7.18 -25.91
CA SER A 242 -1.31 6.34 -25.06
C SER A 242 -1.24 6.81 -23.60
N PRO A 243 -2.12 6.36 -22.73
CA PRO A 243 -2.09 6.72 -21.30
C PRO A 243 -0.78 6.38 -20.59
N GLU A 244 0.03 5.50 -21.16
CA GLU A 244 1.34 5.09 -20.63
C GLU A 244 2.46 6.11 -20.94
N ALA A 245 2.26 7.00 -21.88
CA ALA A 245 3.23 8.01 -22.31
C ALA A 245 3.25 9.21 -21.37
#